data_e3a2913acae84e6f12a8a9eddd3d6e33
#
_entry.id   e3a2913acae84e6f12a8a9eddd3d6e33
#
_cell.length_a   1.000
_cell.length_b   1.000
_cell.length_c   1.000
_cell.angle_alpha   90.00
_cell.angle_beta   90.00
_cell.angle_gamma   90.00
#
_symmetry.space_group_name_H-M   'P 1'
#
loop_
_entity.id
_entity.type
_entity.pdbx_description
1 polymer ?
#
loop_
_entity_poly.entity_id
_entity_poly.type
_entity_poly.pdbx_seq_one_letter_code
_entity_poly.pdbx_strand_id
1 'polypeptide(L)'
;MPAKKIVVRSGNLCVTEGAVTNGAGDRLTVDAPKMRAYVNTWTSQAIEAKFTYVGPTAEETKLGSGEIRRQFGLKLRAQNACNLVYAMWRIEPESKVVVSIKRNPDQTKSSECGNRGYQNIKAQHAAAVPALRAGDTHTLGAELDGNELHVFVDNRVVWEGNLGPDAQDLQGPVGIRSDNMRLAFDLKAGATAGMHPDFRLGCKSGPDASD
;
A
#
# COMPACT_ATOMS: atom_id res chain seq x y z
N MET A 1 9.27 21.64 3.52
CA MET A 1 10.11 21.08 2.43
C MET A 1 9.63 19.66 2.20
N PRO A 2 9.42 19.19 0.96
CA PRO A 2 9.05 17.82 0.73
C PRO A 2 10.12 16.88 1.30
N ALA A 3 9.70 15.85 2.03
CA ALA A 3 10.62 14.89 2.62
C ALA A 3 11.43 14.19 1.50
N LYS A 4 12.75 14.09 1.69
CA LYS A 4 13.61 13.38 0.74
C LYS A 4 13.15 11.93 0.64
N LYS A 5 12.68 11.51 -0.52
CA LYS A 5 12.28 10.12 -0.79
C LYS A 5 13.53 9.32 -1.19
N ILE A 6 13.67 8.12 -0.62
CA ILE A 6 14.74 7.16 -0.94
C ILE A 6 14.16 5.93 -1.61
N VAL A 7 14.96 5.30 -2.48
CA VAL A 7 14.55 4.10 -3.23
C VAL A 7 14.44 2.90 -2.27
N VAL A 8 13.34 2.19 -2.36
CA VAL A 8 13.09 0.94 -1.63
C VAL A 8 13.40 -0.24 -2.54
N ARG A 9 14.32 -1.10 -2.13
CA ARG A 9 14.70 -2.34 -2.82
C ARG A 9 14.00 -3.55 -2.19
N SER A 10 14.03 -4.70 -2.84
CA SER A 10 13.42 -5.94 -2.32
C SER A 10 13.90 -6.31 -0.91
N GLY A 11 15.18 -6.15 -0.61
CA GLY A 11 15.74 -6.36 0.73
C GLY A 11 15.23 -5.41 1.82
N ASN A 12 14.58 -4.31 1.43
CA ASN A 12 13.93 -3.38 2.36
C ASN A 12 12.44 -3.65 2.55
N LEU A 13 11.91 -4.72 1.97
CA LEU A 13 10.51 -5.09 2.07
C LEU A 13 10.31 -6.30 2.96
N CYS A 14 9.40 -6.15 3.88
CA CYS A 14 8.78 -7.25 4.64
C CYS A 14 7.52 -7.71 3.89
N VAL A 15 7.61 -8.80 3.15
CA VAL A 15 6.45 -9.39 2.44
C VAL A 15 5.70 -10.29 3.41
N THR A 16 4.43 -9.99 3.66
CA THR A 16 3.57 -10.76 4.59
C THR A 16 2.58 -11.66 3.87
N GLU A 17 2.24 -11.35 2.61
CA GLU A 17 1.36 -12.17 1.76
C GLU A 17 1.78 -12.04 0.30
N GLY A 18 1.68 -13.12 -0.46
CA GLY A 18 2.13 -13.17 -1.85
C GLY A 18 3.65 -13.16 -2.00
N ALA A 19 4.13 -12.59 -3.10
CA ALA A 19 5.55 -12.44 -3.40
C ALA A 19 5.83 -11.11 -4.10
N VAL A 20 7.03 -10.58 -3.85
CA VAL A 20 7.63 -9.49 -4.59
C VAL A 20 8.99 -9.97 -5.08
N THR A 21 9.23 -9.88 -6.38
CA THR A 21 10.49 -10.33 -7.00
C THR A 21 11.19 -9.17 -7.71
N ASN A 22 12.46 -9.35 -8.01
CA ASN A 22 13.22 -8.39 -8.81
C ASN A 22 12.95 -8.65 -10.30
N GLY A 23 12.59 -7.60 -11.01
CA GLY A 23 12.43 -7.60 -12.47
C GLY A 23 13.61 -6.94 -13.18
N ALA A 24 13.45 -6.66 -14.46
CA ALA A 24 14.45 -5.96 -15.25
C ALA A 24 14.72 -4.55 -14.73
N GLY A 25 15.99 -4.14 -14.69
CA GLY A 25 16.39 -2.77 -14.29
C GLY A 25 16.15 -2.48 -12.81
N ASP A 26 16.30 -3.46 -11.92
CA ASP A 26 16.07 -3.33 -10.47
C ASP A 26 14.61 -2.98 -10.07
N ARG A 27 13.67 -3.03 -11.01
CA ARG A 27 12.25 -2.84 -10.70
C ARG A 27 11.72 -4.01 -9.90
N LEU A 28 10.80 -3.74 -9.01
CA LEU A 28 10.06 -4.75 -8.27
C LEU A 28 8.89 -5.27 -9.13
N THR A 29 8.58 -6.56 -9.02
CA THR A 29 7.45 -7.16 -9.75
C THR A 29 6.56 -7.96 -8.82
N VAL A 30 5.27 -8.00 -9.17
CA VAL A 30 4.24 -8.80 -8.51
C VAL A 30 3.44 -9.54 -9.57
N ASP A 31 3.30 -10.85 -9.37
CA ASP A 31 2.38 -11.72 -10.11
C ASP A 31 1.71 -12.68 -9.12
N ALA A 32 0.88 -12.12 -8.25
CA ALA A 32 0.15 -12.88 -7.24
C ALA A 32 -1.23 -12.24 -7.02
N PRO A 33 -2.30 -13.06 -6.85
CA PRO A 33 -3.65 -12.56 -6.61
C PRO A 33 -3.77 -11.65 -5.38
N LYS A 34 -2.89 -11.84 -4.41
CA LYS A 34 -2.78 -11.00 -3.21
C LYS A 34 -1.33 -10.75 -2.90
N MET A 35 -0.96 -9.49 -2.75
CA MET A 35 0.36 -9.09 -2.27
C MET A 35 0.23 -8.03 -1.19
N ARG A 36 0.96 -8.25 -0.09
CA ARG A 36 1.06 -7.34 1.06
C ARG A 36 2.51 -7.23 1.46
N ALA A 37 3.04 -6.02 1.46
CA ALA A 37 4.40 -5.75 1.90
C ALA A 37 4.47 -4.44 2.68
N TYR A 38 5.49 -4.31 3.51
CA TYR A 38 5.82 -3.12 4.29
C TYR A 38 7.30 -2.78 4.08
N VAL A 39 7.62 -1.50 4.20
CA VAL A 39 9.03 -1.07 4.25
C VAL A 39 9.56 -1.36 5.64
N ASN A 40 10.54 -2.27 5.76
CA ASN A 40 11.00 -2.81 7.04
C ASN A 40 12.19 -2.08 7.66
N THR A 41 12.75 -1.08 6.98
CA THR A 41 13.98 -0.40 7.42
C THR A 41 13.76 0.97 8.02
N TRP A 42 12.59 1.60 7.82
CA TRP A 42 12.27 2.93 8.38
C TRP A 42 10.76 3.18 8.42
N THR A 43 10.36 4.12 9.29
CA THR A 43 9.02 4.68 9.26
C THR A 43 8.99 5.90 8.36
N SER A 44 7.86 6.19 7.74
CA SER A 44 7.69 7.33 6.86
C SER A 44 6.25 7.84 6.88
N GLN A 45 6.12 9.12 6.59
CA GLN A 45 4.82 9.76 6.33
C GLN A 45 4.54 9.89 4.83
N ALA A 46 5.46 9.42 3.98
CA ALA A 46 5.34 9.54 2.53
C ALA A 46 5.80 8.27 1.83
N ILE A 47 5.06 7.89 0.80
CA ILE A 47 5.38 6.74 -0.06
C ILE A 47 4.92 7.03 -1.48
N GLU A 48 5.68 6.55 -2.47
CA GLU A 48 5.40 6.74 -3.90
C GLU A 48 5.79 5.49 -4.66
N ALA A 49 4.90 5.01 -5.50
CA ALA A 49 5.14 3.90 -6.41
C ALA A 49 4.92 4.37 -7.86
N LYS A 50 5.97 4.33 -8.68
CA LYS A 50 5.83 4.42 -10.14
C LYS A 50 5.63 3.00 -10.66
N PHE A 51 4.45 2.67 -11.16
CA PHE A 51 4.08 1.32 -11.53
C PHE A 51 3.59 1.22 -12.97
N THR A 52 3.85 0.08 -13.60
CA THR A 52 3.24 -0.35 -14.86
C THR A 52 2.24 -1.44 -14.55
N TYR A 53 1.00 -1.29 -14.97
CA TYR A 53 -0.01 -2.34 -14.90
C TYR A 53 0.20 -3.31 -16.06
N VAL A 54 0.61 -4.54 -15.77
CA VAL A 54 0.90 -5.58 -16.78
C VAL A 54 -0.37 -6.31 -17.22
N GLY A 55 -1.37 -6.34 -16.35
CA GLY A 55 -2.65 -7.02 -16.57
C GLY A 55 -3.17 -7.71 -15.31
N PRO A 56 -4.32 -8.40 -15.39
CA PRO A 56 -4.82 -9.20 -14.28
C PRO A 56 -3.88 -10.39 -14.02
N THR A 57 -3.93 -10.95 -12.82
CA THR A 57 -3.31 -12.24 -12.51
C THR A 57 -4.02 -13.36 -13.26
N ALA A 58 -3.31 -14.47 -13.55
CA ALA A 58 -3.90 -15.62 -14.25
C ALA A 58 -5.09 -16.21 -13.48
N GLU A 59 -5.00 -16.23 -12.15
CA GLU A 59 -6.10 -16.59 -11.25
C GLU A 59 -6.48 -15.37 -10.43
N GLU A 60 -7.77 -15.13 -10.28
CA GLU A 60 -8.28 -14.05 -9.44
C GLU A 60 -8.92 -14.61 -8.18
N THR A 61 -8.67 -13.98 -7.05
CA THR A 61 -9.22 -14.36 -5.76
C THR A 61 -10.15 -13.30 -5.20
N LYS A 62 -11.20 -13.75 -4.52
CA LYS A 62 -12.10 -12.86 -3.81
C LYS A 62 -11.40 -12.19 -2.62
N LEU A 63 -11.73 -10.93 -2.40
CA LEU A 63 -11.44 -10.25 -1.15
C LEU A 63 -12.24 -10.85 0.00
N GLY A 64 -11.89 -10.50 1.23
CA GLY A 64 -12.68 -10.87 2.42
C GLY A 64 -14.14 -10.37 2.40
N SER A 65 -14.45 -9.37 1.57
CA SER A 65 -15.81 -8.89 1.30
C SER A 65 -16.60 -9.74 0.30
N GLY A 66 -15.97 -10.76 -0.30
CA GLY A 66 -16.59 -11.62 -1.34
C GLY A 66 -16.46 -11.09 -2.77
N GLU A 67 -15.96 -9.88 -2.95
CA GLU A 67 -15.80 -9.24 -4.27
C GLU A 67 -14.48 -9.66 -4.92
N ILE A 68 -14.47 -9.86 -6.23
CA ILE A 68 -13.25 -9.84 -7.05
C ILE A 68 -12.96 -8.37 -7.36
N ARG A 69 -11.76 -7.92 -7.01
CA ARG A 69 -11.36 -6.54 -7.24
C ARG A 69 -9.93 -6.47 -7.71
N ARG A 70 -9.68 -5.68 -8.75
CA ARG A 70 -8.34 -5.31 -9.19
C ARG A 70 -7.99 -3.96 -8.63
N GLN A 71 -6.94 -3.91 -7.84
CA GLN A 71 -6.51 -2.67 -7.19
C GLN A 71 -5.05 -2.74 -6.77
N PHE A 72 -4.39 -1.59 -6.81
CA PHE A 72 -3.07 -1.36 -6.26
C PHE A 72 -3.13 -0.18 -5.30
N GLY A 73 -2.36 -0.20 -4.23
CA GLY A 73 -2.39 0.90 -3.30
C GLY A 73 -1.28 0.88 -2.27
N LEU A 74 -1.30 1.94 -1.50
CA LEU A 74 -0.32 2.29 -0.51
C LEU A 74 -0.89 2.06 0.89
N LYS A 75 -0.03 1.64 1.81
CA LYS A 75 -0.30 1.53 3.23
C LYS A 75 0.46 2.61 3.96
N LEU A 76 -0.16 3.20 4.96
CA LEU A 76 0.44 4.22 5.83
C LEU A 76 0.13 3.87 7.28
N ARG A 77 1.00 4.28 8.19
CA ARG A 77 0.85 4.01 9.63
C ARG A 77 0.50 2.56 9.91
N ALA A 78 1.14 1.64 9.22
CA ALA A 78 0.82 0.22 9.30
C ALA A 78 1.36 -0.40 10.59
N GLN A 79 0.60 -0.30 11.67
CA GLN A 79 0.94 -0.88 12.95
C GLN A 79 0.97 -2.41 12.88
N ASN A 80 0.03 -3.00 12.15
CA ASN A 80 -0.05 -4.44 11.86
C ASN A 80 -1.08 -4.69 10.74
N ALA A 81 -1.46 -5.95 10.48
CA ALA A 81 -2.39 -6.33 9.43
C ALA A 81 -3.86 -5.92 9.71
N CYS A 82 -4.18 -5.51 10.95
CA CYS A 82 -5.52 -5.16 11.41
C CYS A 82 -5.69 -3.66 11.68
N ASN A 83 -4.59 -2.90 11.77
CA ASN A 83 -4.59 -1.50 12.20
C ASN A 83 -3.68 -0.68 11.29
N LEU A 84 -4.23 0.00 10.29
CA LEU A 84 -3.50 0.78 9.30
C LEU A 84 -4.41 1.65 8.44
N VAL A 85 -3.80 2.53 7.68
CA VAL A 85 -4.45 3.35 6.65
C VAL A 85 -4.13 2.78 5.26
N TYR A 86 -5.12 2.78 4.38
CA TYR A 86 -4.98 2.42 2.97
C TYR A 86 -5.34 3.60 2.07
N ALA A 87 -4.54 3.83 1.03
CA ALA A 87 -4.87 4.65 -0.13
C ALA A 87 -4.84 3.73 -1.37
N MET A 88 -6.00 3.28 -1.83
CA MET A 88 -6.14 2.26 -2.85
C MET A 88 -6.64 2.86 -4.17
N TRP A 89 -5.91 2.64 -5.25
CA TRP A 89 -6.42 2.85 -6.60
C TRP A 89 -7.12 1.58 -7.06
N ARG A 90 -8.44 1.62 -7.07
CA ARG A 90 -9.31 0.59 -7.66
C ARG A 90 -9.45 0.86 -9.14
N ILE A 91 -9.38 -0.17 -9.98
CA ILE A 91 -9.51 0.00 -11.43
C ILE A 91 -10.88 -0.46 -11.95
N GLU A 92 -11.58 -1.32 -11.22
CA GLU A 92 -12.90 -1.84 -11.61
C GLU A 92 -13.87 -1.87 -10.43
N PRO A 93 -15.18 -1.69 -10.69
CA PRO A 93 -15.86 -1.37 -11.95
C PRO A 93 -15.64 0.07 -12.41
N GLU A 94 -15.08 0.92 -11.56
CA GLU A 94 -14.81 2.33 -11.80
C GLU A 94 -13.42 2.68 -11.29
N SER A 95 -12.62 3.34 -12.12
CA SER A 95 -11.30 3.80 -11.71
C SER A 95 -11.40 4.95 -10.72
N LYS A 96 -10.97 4.70 -9.47
CA LYS A 96 -11.00 5.72 -8.41
C LYS A 96 -10.01 5.43 -7.30
N VAL A 97 -9.58 6.48 -6.61
CA VAL A 97 -8.85 6.38 -5.35
C VAL A 97 -9.85 6.33 -4.19
N VAL A 98 -9.65 5.36 -3.31
CA VAL A 98 -10.41 5.19 -2.07
C VAL A 98 -9.45 5.14 -0.89
N VAL A 99 -9.69 5.99 0.10
CA VAL A 99 -8.97 5.97 1.37
C VAL A 99 -9.82 5.29 2.43
N SER A 100 -9.22 4.38 3.18
CA SER A 100 -9.88 3.72 4.29
C SER A 100 -8.92 3.50 5.46
N ILE A 101 -9.48 3.52 6.66
CA ILE A 101 -8.81 3.07 7.88
C ILE A 101 -9.31 1.66 8.18
N LYS A 102 -8.42 0.77 8.55
CA LYS A 102 -8.75 -0.50 9.19
C LYS A 102 -8.34 -0.41 10.65
N ARG A 103 -9.29 -0.55 11.57
CA ARG A 103 -9.09 -0.40 13.00
C ARG A 103 -9.69 -1.58 13.76
N ASN A 104 -8.83 -2.37 14.39
CA ASN A 104 -9.20 -3.51 15.25
C ASN A 104 -8.18 -3.55 16.41
N PRO A 105 -8.35 -2.76 17.48
CA PRO A 105 -7.32 -2.50 18.48
C PRO A 105 -6.72 -3.76 19.13
N ASP A 106 -7.55 -4.78 19.37
CA ASP A 106 -7.15 -6.00 20.07
C ASP A 106 -6.68 -7.12 19.14
N GLN A 107 -6.54 -6.84 17.83
CA GLN A 107 -6.19 -7.82 16.82
C GLN A 107 -4.98 -7.36 16.00
N THR A 108 -4.09 -8.29 15.70
CA THR A 108 -2.84 -8.00 15.00
C THR A 108 -2.69 -8.79 13.70
N LYS A 109 -3.24 -10.00 13.64
CA LYS A 109 -3.11 -10.89 12.49
C LYS A 109 -4.32 -10.83 11.58
N SER A 110 -4.11 -10.88 10.28
CA SER A 110 -5.18 -10.87 9.28
C SER A 110 -6.22 -11.98 9.48
N SER A 111 -5.79 -13.14 10.00
CA SER A 111 -6.69 -14.26 10.36
C SER A 111 -7.66 -13.93 11.51
N GLU A 112 -7.29 -12.99 12.38
CA GLU A 112 -8.10 -12.56 13.51
C GLU A 112 -9.15 -11.53 13.09
N CYS A 113 -8.71 -10.48 12.40
CA CYS A 113 -9.60 -9.36 12.03
C CYS A 113 -10.36 -9.57 10.71
N GLY A 114 -9.83 -10.40 9.80
CA GLY A 114 -10.48 -10.63 8.52
C GLY A 114 -10.80 -9.35 7.77
N ASN A 115 -12.06 -9.19 7.39
CA ASN A 115 -12.58 -7.98 6.71
C ASN A 115 -13.27 -6.99 7.67
N ARG A 116 -13.06 -7.10 8.97
CA ARG A 116 -13.66 -6.20 9.96
C ARG A 116 -12.87 -4.91 10.15
N GLY A 117 -13.53 -3.89 10.68
CA GLY A 117 -12.92 -2.64 11.10
C GLY A 117 -12.57 -1.68 9.95
N TYR A 118 -13.02 -1.92 8.74
CA TYR A 118 -12.84 -0.99 7.64
C TYR A 118 -13.84 0.16 7.70
N GLN A 119 -13.30 1.38 7.60
CA GLN A 119 -14.06 2.62 7.47
C GLN A 119 -13.50 3.40 6.28
N ASN A 120 -14.34 3.68 5.28
CA ASN A 120 -13.98 4.58 4.20
C ASN A 120 -14.01 6.03 4.70
N ILE A 121 -12.96 6.78 4.41
CA ILE A 121 -12.86 8.19 4.76
C ILE A 121 -13.39 9.03 3.61
N LYS A 122 -14.25 9.98 3.95
CA LYS A 122 -14.79 10.93 2.97
C LYS A 122 -13.72 11.96 2.63
N ALA A 123 -13.45 12.13 1.33
CA ALA A 123 -12.56 13.17 0.86
C ALA A 123 -13.14 14.57 1.12
N GLN A 124 -12.29 15.52 1.44
CA GLN A 124 -12.58 16.96 1.35
C GLN A 124 -12.46 17.41 -0.11
N HIS A 125 -11.47 16.87 -0.83
CA HIS A 125 -11.32 17.02 -2.27
C HIS A 125 -11.06 15.66 -2.92
N ALA A 126 -11.79 15.37 -4.01
CA ALA A 126 -11.58 14.18 -4.82
C ALA A 126 -11.62 14.53 -6.31
N ALA A 127 -10.70 13.98 -7.07
CA ALA A 127 -10.64 14.14 -8.53
C ALA A 127 -10.63 12.78 -9.23
N ALA A 128 -11.08 12.78 -10.48
CA ALA A 128 -11.04 11.59 -11.33
C ALA A 128 -9.59 11.16 -11.59
N VAL A 129 -9.38 9.85 -11.67
CA VAL A 129 -8.11 9.23 -12.04
C VAL A 129 -8.26 8.49 -13.37
N PRO A 130 -7.15 8.28 -14.12
CA PRO A 130 -7.21 7.56 -15.38
C PRO A 130 -7.80 6.15 -15.23
N ALA A 131 -8.48 5.68 -16.27
CA ALA A 131 -8.78 4.27 -16.41
C ALA A 131 -7.49 3.53 -16.80
N LEU A 132 -7.12 2.51 -16.03
CA LEU A 132 -5.89 1.74 -16.28
C LEU A 132 -6.12 0.63 -17.30
N ARG A 133 -5.21 0.56 -18.28
CA ARG A 133 -5.11 -0.52 -19.26
C ARG A 133 -3.78 -1.22 -19.11
N ALA A 134 -3.71 -2.48 -19.52
CA ALA A 134 -2.45 -3.21 -19.55
C ALA A 134 -1.40 -2.46 -20.40
N GLY A 135 -0.22 -2.25 -19.85
CA GLY A 135 0.86 -1.44 -20.41
C GLY A 135 0.93 0.00 -19.88
N ASP A 136 -0.12 0.52 -19.28
CA ASP A 136 -0.11 1.89 -18.73
C ASP A 136 0.85 1.99 -17.54
N THR A 137 1.56 3.11 -17.50
CA THR A 137 2.49 3.46 -16.43
C THR A 137 2.06 4.75 -15.77
N HIS A 138 1.89 4.70 -14.46
CA HIS A 138 1.48 5.83 -13.63
C HIS A 138 2.28 5.89 -12.34
N THR A 139 2.18 7.02 -11.66
CA THR A 139 2.73 7.19 -10.31
C THR A 139 1.58 7.37 -9.32
N LEU A 140 1.56 6.54 -8.26
CA LEU A 140 0.68 6.69 -7.12
C LEU A 140 1.51 7.10 -5.91
N GLY A 141 1.20 8.23 -5.30
CA GLY A 141 1.87 8.75 -4.13
C GLY A 141 0.90 9.07 -3.00
N ALA A 142 1.37 9.03 -1.77
CA ALA A 142 0.62 9.45 -0.59
C ALA A 142 1.56 10.14 0.39
N GLU A 143 1.09 11.24 0.99
CA GLU A 143 1.82 12.03 1.98
C GLU A 143 0.89 12.41 3.13
N LEU A 144 1.37 12.21 4.35
CA LEU A 144 0.69 12.58 5.58
C LEU A 144 1.37 13.79 6.21
N ASP A 145 0.59 14.82 6.55
CA ASP A 145 0.97 15.92 7.42
C ASP A 145 0.01 15.95 8.62
N GLY A 146 0.51 15.49 9.78
CA GLY A 146 -0.39 15.17 10.89
C GLY A 146 -1.44 14.14 10.46
N ASN A 147 -2.71 14.48 10.54
CA ASN A 147 -3.83 13.65 10.09
C ASN A 147 -4.37 14.02 8.69
N GLU A 148 -3.81 15.04 8.05
CA GLU A 148 -4.16 15.40 6.67
C GLU A 148 -3.43 14.46 5.70
N LEU A 149 -4.18 13.76 4.89
CA LEU A 149 -3.66 12.86 3.86
C LEU A 149 -3.88 13.47 2.48
N HIS A 150 -2.80 13.51 1.70
CA HIS A 150 -2.84 13.85 0.28
C HIS A 150 -2.45 12.61 -0.53
N VAL A 151 -3.27 12.23 -1.50
CA VAL A 151 -2.96 11.16 -2.46
C VAL A 151 -2.80 11.77 -3.85
N PHE A 152 -1.74 11.37 -4.52
CA PHE A 152 -1.33 11.90 -5.82
C PHE A 152 -1.37 10.79 -6.87
N VAL A 153 -1.85 11.13 -8.06
CA VAL A 153 -1.64 10.34 -9.28
C VAL A 153 -0.95 11.25 -10.28
N ASP A 154 0.20 10.83 -10.81
CA ASP A 154 1.01 11.57 -11.76
C ASP A 154 1.27 13.03 -11.31
N ASN A 155 1.66 13.20 -10.05
CA ASN A 155 1.93 14.46 -9.37
C ASN A 155 0.71 15.40 -9.20
N ARG A 156 -0.51 14.93 -9.46
CA ARG A 156 -1.74 15.69 -9.23
C ARG A 156 -2.43 15.16 -7.99
N VAL A 157 -2.88 16.03 -7.08
CA VAL A 157 -3.73 15.63 -5.94
C VAL A 157 -5.06 15.10 -6.49
N VAL A 158 -5.37 13.85 -6.16
CA VAL A 158 -6.60 13.17 -6.57
C VAL A 158 -7.49 12.81 -5.39
N TRP A 159 -6.95 12.89 -4.17
CA TRP A 159 -7.69 12.73 -2.95
C TRP A 159 -7.00 13.52 -1.83
N GLU A 160 -7.76 14.27 -1.06
CA GLU A 160 -7.31 15.04 0.09
C GLU A 160 -8.36 14.97 1.18
N GLY A 161 -7.93 14.81 2.44
CA GLY A 161 -8.84 14.79 3.57
C GLY A 161 -8.19 14.44 4.89
N ASN A 162 -8.91 14.76 5.96
CA ASN A 162 -8.52 14.43 7.33
C ASN A 162 -8.91 13.01 7.68
N LEU A 163 -7.97 12.22 8.19
CA LEU A 163 -8.19 10.82 8.57
C LEU A 163 -9.03 10.65 9.84
N GLY A 164 -9.22 11.72 10.61
CA GLY A 164 -9.97 11.68 11.86
C GLY A 164 -9.23 11.01 13.02
N PRO A 165 -9.91 10.88 14.17
CA PRO A 165 -9.29 10.40 15.41
C PRO A 165 -8.84 8.94 15.35
N ASP A 166 -9.52 8.08 14.58
CA ASP A 166 -9.21 6.64 14.50
C ASP A 166 -7.83 6.33 13.89
N ALA A 167 -7.27 7.28 13.12
CA ALA A 167 -5.94 7.15 12.57
C ALA A 167 -4.85 7.81 13.44
N GLN A 168 -5.23 8.65 14.40
CA GLN A 168 -4.28 9.48 15.16
C GLN A 168 -3.27 8.66 15.94
N ASP A 169 -3.71 7.56 16.53
CA ASP A 169 -2.89 6.67 17.35
C ASP A 169 -2.18 5.59 16.53
N LEU A 170 -2.46 5.49 15.24
CA LEU A 170 -1.80 4.52 14.38
C LEU A 170 -0.38 4.97 14.09
N GLN A 171 0.56 4.10 14.39
CA GLN A 171 1.99 4.30 14.10
C GLN A 171 2.55 3.06 13.43
N GLY A 172 3.39 3.25 12.42
CA GLY A 172 4.00 2.13 11.73
C GLY A 172 4.60 2.52 10.39
N PRO A 173 5.24 1.56 9.70
CA PRO A 173 5.85 1.79 8.40
C PRO A 173 4.79 2.06 7.33
N VAL A 174 5.29 2.54 6.21
CA VAL A 174 4.56 2.56 4.95
C VAL A 174 4.69 1.22 4.24
N GLY A 175 3.86 0.97 3.25
CA GLY A 175 3.90 -0.27 2.50
C GLY A 175 3.02 -0.25 1.27
N ILE A 176 2.86 -1.41 0.66
CA ILE A 176 2.09 -1.59 -0.56
C ILE A 176 1.12 -2.77 -0.44
N ARG A 177 0.08 -2.70 -1.25
CA ARG A 177 -0.92 -3.74 -1.42
C ARG A 177 -1.33 -3.85 -2.87
N SER A 178 -1.44 -5.08 -3.40
CA SER A 178 -2.15 -5.34 -4.64
C SER A 178 -3.13 -6.49 -4.49
N ASP A 179 -4.20 -6.44 -5.26
CA ASP A 179 -5.18 -7.51 -5.38
C ASP A 179 -5.45 -7.74 -6.86
N ASN A 180 -5.25 -8.98 -7.33
CA ASN A 180 -5.54 -9.48 -8.68
C ASN A 180 -4.89 -8.68 -9.82
N MET A 181 -3.69 -8.12 -9.58
CA MET A 181 -2.95 -7.33 -10.56
C MET A 181 -1.51 -7.82 -10.69
N ARG A 182 -1.04 -7.95 -11.93
CA ARG A 182 0.38 -8.07 -12.25
C ARG A 182 0.97 -6.68 -12.44
N LEU A 183 2.07 -6.43 -11.78
CA LEU A 183 2.70 -5.10 -11.70
C LEU A 183 4.20 -5.18 -11.83
N ALA A 184 4.79 -4.17 -12.47
CA ALA A 184 6.21 -3.85 -12.35
C ALA A 184 6.31 -2.41 -11.81
N PHE A 185 7.11 -2.17 -10.74
CA PHE A 185 7.11 -0.87 -10.08
C PHE A 185 8.46 -0.51 -9.46
N ASP A 186 8.67 0.81 -9.35
CA ASP A 186 9.71 1.43 -8.56
C ASP A 186 9.07 2.03 -7.31
N LEU A 187 9.63 1.78 -6.15
CA LEU A 187 9.08 2.23 -4.87
C LEU A 187 10.05 3.20 -4.18
N LYS A 188 9.50 4.30 -3.67
CA LYS A 188 10.22 5.28 -2.86
C LYS A 188 9.45 5.57 -1.59
N ALA A 189 10.16 5.75 -0.49
CA ALA A 189 9.57 6.16 0.78
C ALA A 189 10.32 7.37 1.34
N GLY A 190 9.62 8.22 2.09
CA GLY A 190 10.24 9.35 2.77
C GLY A 190 11.21 8.86 3.83
N ALA A 191 12.40 9.46 3.91
CA ALA A 191 13.33 9.21 4.99
C ALA A 191 12.86 9.99 6.22
N THR A 192 12.58 9.28 7.32
CA THR A 192 12.42 9.89 8.65
C THR A 192 13.65 9.62 9.48
N ALA A 193 14.19 10.66 10.13
CA ALA A 193 15.22 10.50 11.14
C ALA A 193 14.53 9.99 12.43
N GLY A 194 14.65 8.70 12.71
CA GLY A 194 14.12 8.13 13.94
C GLY A 194 14.42 6.63 14.03
N MET A 195 14.66 6.15 15.25
CA MET A 195 14.86 4.73 15.52
C MET A 195 13.56 3.96 15.23
N HIS A 196 13.71 2.79 14.60
CA HIS A 196 12.63 1.86 14.39
C HIS A 196 12.11 1.31 15.71
N PRO A 197 10.81 1.42 16.02
CA PRO A 197 10.18 0.42 16.84
C PRO A 197 10.28 -0.93 16.09
N ASP A 198 10.57 -1.99 16.83
CA ASP A 198 10.64 -3.36 16.29
C ASP A 198 9.23 -3.82 15.89
N PHE A 199 8.78 -3.42 14.68
CA PHE A 199 7.49 -3.81 14.16
C PHE A 199 7.55 -5.27 13.69
N ARG A 200 7.05 -6.17 14.50
CA ARG A 200 6.89 -7.58 14.14
C ARG A 200 5.69 -7.75 13.20
N LEU A 201 5.92 -7.48 11.92
CA LEU A 201 4.87 -7.52 10.88
C LEU A 201 4.57 -8.92 10.34
N GLY A 202 5.26 -9.96 10.84
CA GLY A 202 5.10 -11.33 10.36
C GLY A 202 5.62 -11.52 8.93
N CYS A 203 6.83 -11.05 8.67
CA CYS A 203 7.49 -11.18 7.37
C CYS A 203 7.65 -12.67 7.01
N LYS A 204 7.32 -13.03 5.77
CA LYS A 204 7.75 -14.32 5.22
C LYS A 204 9.26 -14.28 5.03
N SER A 205 9.95 -15.30 5.45
CA SER A 205 11.36 -15.50 5.13
C SER A 205 11.51 -15.50 3.60
N GLY A 206 12.55 -14.80 3.10
CA GLY A 206 12.88 -14.85 1.67
C GLY A 206 13.24 -16.27 1.23
N PRO A 207 13.38 -16.54 -0.07
CA PRO A 207 13.67 -17.87 -0.61
C PRO A 207 15.01 -18.48 -0.18
N ASP A 208 15.84 -17.74 0.56
CA ASP A 208 17.15 -18.20 1.06
C ASP A 208 17.17 -18.62 2.55
N ALA A 209 16.01 -18.73 3.19
CA ALA A 209 15.91 -19.37 4.49
C ALA A 209 15.57 -20.86 4.31
N SER A 210 16.49 -21.61 3.73
CA SER A 210 16.53 -23.07 3.82
C SER A 210 17.27 -23.46 5.09
N ASP A 211 16.56 -24.03 6.04
CA ASP A 211 17.08 -25.06 6.92
C ASP A 211 16.89 -26.43 6.29
#